data_16c49931de88aea4b87dfafc7add0e9f
#
_entry.id   16c49931de88aea4b87dfafc7add0e9f
#
_cell.length_a   1.000
_cell.length_b   1.000
_cell.length_c   1.000
_cell.angle_alpha   90.00
_cell.angle_beta   90.00
_cell.angle_gamma   90.00
#
_symmetry.space_group_name_H-M   'P 1'
#
loop_
_entity.id
_entity.type
_entity.pdbx_description
1 polymer ?
#
loop_
_entity_poly.entity_id
_entity_poly.type
_entity_poly.pdbx_seq_one_letter_code
_entity_poly.pdbx_strand_id
1 'polypeptide(L)'
;MSASGRTSSAAVPLARRRFLAGAAAGAAVLAAGGCARGASTSAQPGTTSISNDNATWDEGYRSAGRELEKITGYALRPLSNPSVTSYQQVVQMTLQTSKSSDLVKWASGYQLKRLARAGGLTDLSRVFERYAAKGWVRRTARDAVSYRGAAYGIPLYESYYVLFYSKPVFARLGLSAPTDWDGLLHCAEVLKRNKVTPFLASQAGGWPAIEWFQELVSKVDPDFYRRLVAGEASYTDEPARRAMDLWQDFMRKGWMTPPDFDQARGPGALKEGTVGMFLHGTWQASGMSAAGLKPGTGYGAFILPTVRASTPKSVIAESGVFAVPSRASSHDAAMANVGAWLDPSVQRVWSDFLEDSSANPTVRAGNPVVAGLQRDIARNRRTALVRYWEASPPSLIQGNTNDLGGFMAGQTSPATTLRRMEERAQSEWAAWKRDEA
;
A
#
# COMPACT_ATOMS: atom_id res chain seq x y z
N MET A 1 -16.17 -9.97 73.45
CA MET A 1 -15.91 -11.43 73.59
C MET A 1 -15.35 -11.94 72.30
N SER A 2 -14.07 -12.10 72.23
CA SER A 2 -13.31 -13.36 72.00
C SER A 2 -13.45 -13.90 70.59
N ALA A 3 -12.42 -14.29 69.85
CA ALA A 3 -11.03 -14.45 70.10
C ALA A 3 -10.29 -14.63 68.75
N SER A 4 -9.06 -14.23 68.75
CA SER A 4 -7.96 -14.41 67.85
C SER A 4 -7.74 -15.85 67.32
N GLY A 5 -7.25 -15.97 66.10
CA GLY A 5 -6.67 -17.20 65.56
C GLY A 5 -5.59 -16.87 64.53
N ARG A 6 -4.34 -16.64 64.93
CA ARG A 6 -3.15 -16.64 64.09
C ARG A 6 -2.78 -18.07 63.78
N THR A 7 -2.58 -18.41 62.52
CA THR A 7 -1.82 -19.64 62.14
C THR A 7 -0.56 -19.24 61.35
N SER A 8 0.54 -19.53 61.97
CA SER A 8 1.91 -19.47 61.48
C SER A 8 2.12 -20.44 60.32
N SER A 9 2.66 -19.99 59.19
CA SER A 9 3.15 -20.86 58.12
C SER A 9 4.68 -20.99 58.23
N ALA A 10 5.12 -22.20 58.52
CA ALA A 10 6.52 -22.57 58.58
C ALA A 10 7.15 -22.73 57.21
N ALA A 11 8.26 -22.10 56.97
CA ALA A 11 9.10 -22.24 55.79
C ALA A 11 9.87 -23.58 55.85
N VAL A 12 9.81 -24.36 54.77
CA VAL A 12 10.61 -25.58 54.55
C VAL A 12 11.82 -25.23 53.66
N PRO A 13 13.06 -25.53 54.08
CA PRO A 13 14.24 -25.26 53.25
C PRO A 13 14.42 -26.36 52.19
N LEU A 14 14.41 -26.01 50.93
CA LEU A 14 14.76 -26.87 49.78
C LEU A 14 16.27 -27.10 49.71
N ALA A 15 16.68 -28.33 49.89
CA ALA A 15 18.07 -28.82 49.85
C ALA A 15 18.65 -28.74 48.43
N ARG A 16 19.65 -27.85 48.26
CA ARG A 16 20.55 -27.76 47.10
C ARG A 16 21.60 -28.90 47.13
N ARG A 17 21.24 -30.13 46.84
CA ARG A 17 22.25 -31.18 46.60
C ARG A 17 21.60 -32.46 46.07
N ARG A 18 21.16 -32.46 44.79
CA ARG A 18 20.91 -33.70 43.99
C ARG A 18 20.57 -33.34 42.53
N PHE A 19 21.43 -32.55 41.85
CA PHE A 19 21.26 -32.20 40.44
C PHE A 19 22.55 -32.39 39.61
N LEU A 20 23.46 -33.26 40.05
CA LEU A 20 24.72 -33.52 39.33
C LEU A 20 25.02 -35.05 39.20
N ALA A 21 24.04 -35.86 38.91
CA ALA A 21 24.27 -37.23 38.52
C ALA A 21 23.16 -37.75 37.60
N GLY A 22 23.13 -37.25 36.35
CA GLY A 22 22.13 -37.63 35.31
C GLY A 22 22.41 -37.08 33.93
N ALA A 23 23.60 -36.51 33.70
CA ALA A 23 23.91 -35.85 32.43
C ALA A 23 24.95 -36.59 31.57
N ALA A 24 24.87 -37.90 31.44
CA ALA A 24 25.79 -38.70 30.60
C ALA A 24 25.17 -39.80 29.75
N ALA A 25 23.86 -39.82 29.52
CA ALA A 25 23.24 -40.83 28.67
C ALA A 25 22.09 -40.31 27.78
N GLY A 26 22.14 -39.05 27.35
CA GLY A 26 21.09 -38.39 26.52
C GLY A 26 21.58 -37.56 25.36
N ALA A 27 22.86 -37.64 25.00
CA ALA A 27 23.46 -36.74 23.99
C ALA A 27 23.52 -37.30 22.54
N ALA A 28 22.73 -38.30 22.19
CA ALA A 28 22.84 -38.95 20.87
C ALA A 28 21.53 -38.99 20.05
N VAL A 29 20.44 -38.28 20.41
CA VAL A 29 19.16 -38.33 19.65
C VAL A 29 18.56 -36.96 19.37
N LEU A 30 19.26 -35.85 19.60
CA LEU A 30 18.75 -34.50 19.30
C LEU A 30 19.45 -33.82 18.11
N ALA A 31 20.07 -34.57 17.19
CA ALA A 31 20.66 -34.05 15.95
C ALA A 31 19.77 -34.23 14.71
N ALA A 32 18.49 -34.59 14.85
CA ALA A 32 17.58 -34.79 13.72
C ALA A 32 16.19 -34.21 14.01
N GLY A 33 16.05 -32.91 14.07
CA GLY A 33 14.71 -32.34 14.21
C GLY A 33 14.72 -30.88 14.66
N GLY A 34 15.16 -29.97 13.80
CA GLY A 34 15.07 -28.54 14.12
C GLY A 34 15.54 -27.62 13.02
N CYS A 35 15.48 -28.01 11.77
CA CYS A 35 15.53 -27.05 10.66
C CYS A 35 14.18 -26.36 10.58
N ALA A 36 13.98 -25.30 11.37
CA ALA A 36 13.09 -24.25 10.93
C ALA A 36 13.57 -23.84 9.53
N ARG A 37 12.82 -24.26 8.50
CA ARG A 37 13.05 -23.80 7.12
C ARG A 37 12.77 -22.31 7.10
N GLY A 38 13.72 -21.49 7.51
CA GLY A 38 13.87 -20.13 7.04
C GLY A 38 13.93 -20.24 5.51
N ALA A 39 13.06 -19.55 4.80
CA ALA A 39 13.08 -19.52 3.35
C ALA A 39 14.51 -19.14 2.92
N SER A 40 15.26 -20.11 2.39
CA SER A 40 16.63 -19.86 1.97
C SER A 40 16.60 -18.91 0.80
N THR A 41 17.32 -17.81 0.90
CA THR A 41 17.57 -16.88 -0.22
C THR A 41 18.62 -17.42 -1.20
N SER A 42 19.08 -18.68 -1.03
CA SER A 42 20.03 -19.30 -1.92
C SER A 42 19.55 -19.34 -3.36
N ALA A 43 20.41 -18.96 -4.29
CA ALA A 43 20.17 -19.00 -5.72
C ALA A 43 19.70 -20.40 -6.15
N GLN A 44 18.56 -20.47 -6.82
CA GLN A 44 18.11 -21.70 -7.49
C GLN A 44 18.35 -21.51 -9.00
N PRO A 45 19.02 -22.45 -9.66
CA PRO A 45 19.24 -22.37 -11.11
C PRO A 45 17.91 -22.11 -11.85
N GLY A 46 17.93 -21.19 -12.82
CA GLY A 46 16.75 -20.87 -13.62
C GLY A 46 15.69 -20.01 -12.91
N THR A 47 15.94 -19.49 -11.69
CA THR A 47 14.99 -18.64 -10.99
C THR A 47 15.63 -17.39 -10.40
N THR A 48 14.84 -16.31 -10.27
CA THR A 48 15.15 -15.13 -9.46
C THR A 48 14.18 -15.04 -8.30
N SER A 49 14.69 -14.80 -7.09
CA SER A 49 13.87 -14.56 -5.92
C SER A 49 13.32 -13.13 -5.93
N ILE A 50 12.04 -12.96 -5.56
CA ILE A 50 11.39 -11.66 -5.39
C ILE A 50 10.83 -11.54 -3.99
N SER A 51 11.33 -10.60 -3.19
CA SER A 51 10.72 -10.24 -1.91
C SER A 51 9.53 -9.31 -2.11
N ASN A 52 8.40 -9.63 -1.44
CA ASN A 52 7.20 -8.80 -1.48
C ASN A 52 6.45 -8.83 -0.14
N ASP A 53 5.58 -7.83 0.07
CA ASP A 53 4.78 -7.60 1.29
C ASP A 53 3.33 -8.08 1.16
N ASN A 54 2.99 -8.81 0.11
CA ASN A 54 1.63 -9.27 -0.15
C ASN A 54 1.63 -10.72 -0.65
N ALA A 55 1.40 -11.66 0.26
CA ALA A 55 1.37 -13.10 -0.07
C ALA A 55 0.25 -13.48 -1.07
N THR A 56 -0.81 -12.67 -1.17
CA THR A 56 -1.88 -12.94 -2.16
C THR A 56 -1.41 -12.73 -3.60
N TRP A 57 -0.27 -12.07 -3.81
CA TRP A 57 0.33 -11.82 -5.14
C TRP A 57 1.31 -12.91 -5.59
N ASP A 58 1.59 -13.90 -4.75
CA ASP A 58 2.56 -14.95 -5.05
C ASP A 58 2.27 -15.70 -6.34
N GLU A 59 0.99 -16.06 -6.58
CA GLU A 59 0.62 -16.75 -7.81
C GLU A 59 0.72 -15.83 -9.05
N GLY A 60 0.45 -14.55 -8.88
CA GLY A 60 0.67 -13.54 -9.92
C GLY A 60 2.15 -13.45 -10.33
N TYR A 61 3.05 -13.39 -9.33
CA TYR A 61 4.49 -13.41 -9.61
C TYR A 61 4.96 -14.71 -10.28
N ARG A 62 4.43 -15.88 -9.86
CA ARG A 62 4.75 -17.15 -10.52
C ARG A 62 4.24 -17.16 -11.96
N SER A 63 3.04 -16.66 -12.20
CA SER A 63 2.43 -16.62 -13.54
C SER A 63 3.18 -15.67 -14.48
N ALA A 64 3.47 -14.44 -14.03
CA ALA A 64 4.32 -13.51 -14.78
C ALA A 64 5.75 -14.05 -14.94
N GLY A 65 6.25 -14.77 -13.92
CA GLY A 65 7.55 -15.44 -13.95
C GLY A 65 7.65 -16.50 -15.05
N ARG A 66 6.59 -17.23 -15.35
CA ARG A 66 6.55 -18.18 -16.48
C ARG A 66 6.68 -17.47 -17.83
N GLU A 67 6.11 -16.28 -17.99
CA GLU A 67 6.31 -15.48 -19.21
C GLU A 67 7.72 -14.89 -19.28
N LEU A 68 8.27 -14.43 -18.16
CA LEU A 68 9.67 -13.98 -18.08
C LEU A 68 10.63 -15.10 -18.44
N GLU A 69 10.41 -16.33 -17.97
CA GLU A 69 11.25 -17.49 -18.25
C GLU A 69 11.35 -17.78 -19.75
N LYS A 70 10.26 -17.62 -20.50
CA LYS A 70 10.28 -17.78 -21.99
C LYS A 70 11.18 -16.75 -22.68
N ILE A 71 11.33 -15.56 -22.09
CA ILE A 71 12.07 -14.43 -22.67
C ILE A 71 13.52 -14.42 -22.18
N THR A 72 13.74 -14.72 -20.90
CA THR A 72 15.02 -14.50 -20.20
C THR A 72 15.72 -15.80 -19.80
N GLY A 73 14.98 -16.91 -19.73
CA GLY A 73 15.45 -18.16 -19.15
C GLY A 73 15.31 -18.23 -17.62
N TYR A 74 14.69 -17.20 -16.97
CA TYR A 74 14.59 -17.13 -15.52
C TYR A 74 13.15 -16.89 -15.05
N ALA A 75 12.59 -17.83 -14.29
CA ALA A 75 11.30 -17.69 -13.63
C ALA A 75 11.40 -16.81 -12.35
N LEU A 76 10.25 -16.37 -11.81
CA LEU A 76 10.17 -15.68 -10.50
C LEU A 76 9.81 -16.66 -9.38
N ARG A 77 10.51 -16.54 -8.25
CA ARG A 77 10.22 -17.23 -7.00
C ARG A 77 9.88 -16.23 -5.92
N PRO A 78 8.59 -16.04 -5.58
CA PRO A 78 8.17 -15.08 -4.55
C PRO A 78 8.62 -15.52 -3.15
N LEU A 79 9.01 -14.53 -2.34
CA LEU A 79 9.37 -14.61 -0.92
C LEU A 79 8.50 -13.57 -0.19
N SER A 80 7.35 -13.99 0.32
CA SER A 80 6.39 -13.07 0.90
C SER A 80 6.57 -12.89 2.39
N ASN A 81 6.44 -11.64 2.84
CA ASN A 81 6.30 -11.27 4.23
C ASN A 81 4.98 -10.49 4.39
N PRO A 82 3.96 -11.05 5.06
CA PRO A 82 2.63 -10.44 5.12
C PRO A 82 2.58 -9.17 6.01
N SER A 83 3.62 -8.91 6.80
CA SER A 83 3.73 -7.69 7.59
C SER A 83 4.54 -6.64 6.85
N VAL A 84 3.90 -5.54 6.42
CA VAL A 84 4.56 -4.42 5.74
C VAL A 84 5.75 -3.88 6.55
N THR A 85 5.59 -3.72 7.87
CA THR A 85 6.67 -3.23 8.75
C THR A 85 7.85 -4.19 8.80
N SER A 86 7.60 -5.49 9.05
CA SER A 86 8.66 -6.51 9.07
C SER A 86 9.32 -6.65 7.69
N TYR A 87 8.54 -6.58 6.62
CA TYR A 87 9.05 -6.59 5.26
C TYR A 87 10.05 -5.46 5.02
N GLN A 88 9.65 -4.22 5.35
CA GLN A 88 10.52 -3.05 5.17
C GLN A 88 11.81 -3.16 5.99
N GLN A 89 11.73 -3.66 7.23
CA GLN A 89 12.91 -3.90 8.07
C GLN A 89 13.85 -4.95 7.44
N VAL A 90 13.32 -6.08 7.01
CA VAL A 90 14.12 -7.15 6.37
C VAL A 90 14.84 -6.64 5.12
N VAL A 91 14.13 -5.94 4.23
CA VAL A 91 14.74 -5.36 3.02
C VAL A 91 15.85 -4.38 3.39
N GLN A 92 15.60 -3.44 4.30
CA GLN A 92 16.61 -2.44 4.70
C GLN A 92 17.85 -3.07 5.34
N MET A 93 17.69 -4.12 6.15
CA MET A 93 18.81 -4.82 6.79
C MET A 93 19.63 -5.68 5.82
N THR A 94 18.98 -6.23 4.78
CA THR A 94 19.64 -7.18 3.88
C THR A 94 20.14 -6.54 2.59
N LEU A 95 19.65 -5.36 2.21
CA LEU A 95 19.89 -4.70 0.92
C LEU A 95 21.35 -4.66 0.46
N GLN A 96 22.27 -4.41 1.39
CA GLN A 96 23.71 -4.30 1.11
C GLN A 96 24.46 -5.61 1.33
N THR A 97 23.76 -6.72 1.51
CA THR A 97 24.37 -8.03 1.81
C THR A 97 23.99 -9.06 0.74
N SER A 98 24.75 -10.16 0.68
CA SER A 98 24.41 -11.31 -0.17
C SER A 98 23.18 -12.11 0.30
N LYS A 99 22.55 -11.70 1.41
CA LYS A 99 21.30 -12.29 1.93
C LYS A 99 20.06 -11.60 1.38
N SER A 100 20.20 -10.52 0.59
CA SER A 100 19.06 -9.92 -0.08
C SER A 100 18.45 -10.88 -1.11
N SER A 101 17.14 -10.72 -1.36
CA SER A 101 16.53 -11.33 -2.56
C SER A 101 17.11 -10.72 -3.83
N ASP A 102 16.94 -11.40 -4.97
CA ASP A 102 17.44 -10.90 -6.26
C ASP A 102 16.65 -9.70 -6.75
N LEU A 103 15.35 -9.66 -6.45
CA LEU A 103 14.44 -8.56 -6.72
C LEU A 103 13.70 -8.17 -5.44
N VAL A 104 13.36 -6.89 -5.35
CA VAL A 104 12.58 -6.33 -4.24
C VAL A 104 11.39 -5.56 -4.82
N LYS A 105 10.16 -5.93 -4.42
CA LYS A 105 8.99 -5.07 -4.60
C LYS A 105 9.08 -3.93 -3.60
N TRP A 106 9.02 -2.68 -4.05
CA TRP A 106 9.07 -1.52 -3.17
C TRP A 106 8.04 -0.47 -3.58
N ALA A 107 7.82 0.52 -2.71
CA ALA A 107 7.03 1.69 -3.07
C ALA A 107 7.89 2.70 -3.83
N SER A 108 7.31 3.43 -4.76
CA SER A 108 7.96 4.50 -5.53
C SER A 108 8.23 5.76 -4.68
N GLY A 109 8.61 6.86 -5.29
CA GLY A 109 8.74 8.18 -4.66
C GLY A 109 9.76 8.22 -3.54
N TYR A 110 9.44 8.91 -2.44
CA TYR A 110 10.36 9.10 -1.31
C TYR A 110 10.72 7.80 -0.59
N GLN A 111 9.87 6.78 -0.65
CA GLN A 111 10.20 5.47 -0.12
C GLN A 111 11.37 4.85 -0.88
N LEU A 112 11.33 4.91 -2.22
CA LEU A 112 12.43 4.45 -3.06
C LEU A 112 13.68 5.32 -2.92
N LYS A 113 13.52 6.64 -2.88
CA LYS A 113 14.63 7.60 -2.66
C LYS A 113 15.39 7.29 -1.37
N ARG A 114 14.67 6.99 -0.27
CA ARG A 114 15.30 6.58 0.99
C ARG A 114 16.12 5.30 0.84
N LEU A 115 15.58 4.31 0.12
CA LEU A 115 16.27 3.04 -0.10
C LEU A 115 17.50 3.22 -1.00
N ALA A 116 17.37 4.00 -2.08
CA ALA A 116 18.49 4.36 -2.97
C ALA A 116 19.59 5.15 -2.26
N ARG A 117 19.19 6.10 -1.38
CA ARG A 117 20.13 6.89 -0.57
C ARG A 117 20.95 6.03 0.39
N ALA A 118 20.35 4.98 0.96
CA ALA A 118 21.09 4.04 1.81
C ALA A 118 22.16 3.25 1.03
N GLY A 119 22.12 3.28 -0.31
CA GLY A 119 23.01 2.51 -1.17
C GLY A 119 22.55 1.05 -1.33
N GLY A 120 23.21 0.34 -2.20
CA GLY A 120 22.94 -1.09 -2.40
C GLY A 120 21.86 -1.39 -3.45
N LEU A 121 21.33 -0.40 -4.18
CA LEU A 121 20.49 -0.60 -5.37
C LEU A 121 21.30 -0.44 -6.65
N THR A 122 20.90 -1.20 -7.67
CA THR A 122 21.45 -1.12 -9.02
C THR A 122 20.79 0.04 -9.79
N ASP A 123 21.58 0.81 -10.53
CA ASP A 123 21.08 1.82 -11.48
C ASP A 123 20.37 1.16 -12.65
N LEU A 124 19.09 1.41 -12.78
CA LEU A 124 18.20 0.91 -13.83
C LEU A 124 17.91 1.94 -14.93
N SER A 125 18.64 3.05 -14.98
CA SER A 125 18.39 4.15 -15.93
C SER A 125 18.37 3.66 -17.37
N ARG A 126 19.33 2.82 -17.76
CA ARG A 126 19.39 2.24 -19.12
C ARG A 126 18.17 1.34 -19.43
N VAL A 127 17.67 0.62 -18.44
CA VAL A 127 16.47 -0.21 -18.58
C VAL A 127 15.25 0.68 -18.78
N PHE A 128 15.10 1.70 -17.93
CA PHE A 128 14.00 2.67 -18.04
C PHE A 128 13.97 3.36 -19.40
N GLU A 129 15.11 3.85 -19.88
CA GLU A 129 15.19 4.56 -21.17
C GLU A 129 14.85 3.65 -22.36
N ARG A 130 15.27 2.36 -22.34
CA ARG A 130 14.85 1.39 -23.36
C ARG A 130 13.33 1.20 -23.36
N TYR A 131 12.68 1.14 -22.20
CA TYR A 131 11.23 1.05 -22.10
C TYR A 131 10.53 2.32 -22.57
N ALA A 132 11.06 3.48 -22.20
CA ALA A 132 10.53 4.77 -22.65
C ALA A 132 10.64 4.94 -24.18
N ALA A 133 11.73 4.48 -24.78
CA ALA A 133 11.92 4.49 -26.23
C ALA A 133 10.92 3.58 -26.96
N LYS A 134 10.53 2.45 -26.36
CA LYS A 134 9.50 1.54 -26.90
C LYS A 134 8.04 2.01 -26.59
N GLY A 135 7.86 3.08 -25.82
CA GLY A 135 6.56 3.50 -25.34
C GLY A 135 5.95 2.55 -24.29
N TRP A 136 6.76 1.69 -23.66
CA TRP A 136 6.33 0.71 -22.66
C TRP A 136 6.29 1.26 -21.23
N VAL A 137 6.76 2.48 -21.02
CA VAL A 137 6.61 3.25 -19.77
C VAL A 137 6.38 4.73 -20.13
N ARG A 138 5.55 5.40 -19.33
CA ARG A 138 5.39 6.84 -19.47
C ARG A 138 6.64 7.56 -18.95
N ARG A 139 7.17 8.52 -19.71
CA ARG A 139 8.33 9.33 -19.26
C ARG A 139 8.04 10.08 -17.95
N THR A 140 6.80 10.45 -17.71
CA THR A 140 6.34 11.09 -16.46
C THR A 140 6.51 10.21 -15.21
N ALA A 141 6.65 8.89 -15.36
CA ALA A 141 6.93 7.99 -14.25
C ALA A 141 8.41 8.06 -13.77
N ARG A 142 9.30 8.74 -14.53
CA ARG A 142 10.75 8.78 -14.25
C ARG A 142 11.04 9.34 -12.86
N ASP A 143 10.42 10.45 -12.49
CA ASP A 143 10.70 11.13 -11.20
C ASP A 143 10.34 10.25 -9.99
N ALA A 144 9.23 9.50 -10.09
CA ALA A 144 8.78 8.60 -9.03
C ALA A 144 9.72 7.40 -8.80
N VAL A 145 10.57 7.07 -9.78
CA VAL A 145 11.51 5.94 -9.69
C VAL A 145 12.97 6.36 -9.62
N SER A 146 13.24 7.67 -9.48
CA SER A 146 14.61 8.23 -9.55
C SER A 146 15.07 8.84 -8.24
N TYR A 147 16.39 8.77 -8.03
CA TYR A 147 17.12 9.50 -6.99
C TYR A 147 18.43 10.03 -7.57
N ARG A 148 18.73 11.33 -7.38
CA ARG A 148 19.93 12.01 -7.92
C ARG A 148 20.16 11.72 -9.41
N GLY A 149 19.08 11.77 -10.21
CA GLY A 149 19.10 11.60 -11.66
C GLY A 149 19.14 10.16 -12.17
N ALA A 150 19.46 9.16 -11.34
CA ALA A 150 19.45 7.75 -11.71
C ALA A 150 18.11 7.09 -11.34
N ALA A 151 17.62 6.17 -12.18
CA ALA A 151 16.44 5.36 -11.86
C ALA A 151 16.85 4.11 -11.08
N TYR A 152 16.14 3.82 -10.00
CA TYR A 152 16.38 2.65 -9.14
C TYR A 152 15.20 1.69 -9.08
N GLY A 153 14.16 1.96 -9.85
CA GLY A 153 12.98 1.10 -9.93
C GLY A 153 12.38 1.07 -11.33
N ILE A 154 11.72 -0.05 -11.64
CA ILE A 154 10.85 -0.20 -12.81
C ILE A 154 9.42 -0.38 -12.30
N PRO A 155 8.42 0.39 -12.82
CA PRO A 155 7.04 0.29 -12.36
C PRO A 155 6.46 -1.13 -12.49
N LEU A 156 5.71 -1.57 -11.47
CA LEU A 156 5.05 -2.87 -11.45
C LEU A 156 3.66 -2.82 -12.09
N TYR A 157 2.90 -1.79 -11.78
CA TYR A 157 1.52 -1.54 -12.19
C TYR A 157 1.24 -0.04 -12.13
N GLU A 158 0.06 0.39 -12.57
CA GLU A 158 -0.49 1.72 -12.33
C GLU A 158 -1.85 1.56 -11.67
N SER A 159 -2.01 2.06 -10.45
CA SER A 159 -3.24 1.99 -9.68
C SER A 159 -3.79 3.36 -9.36
N TYR A 160 -5.11 3.46 -9.20
CA TYR A 160 -5.82 4.69 -8.89
C TYR A 160 -6.64 4.51 -7.61
N TYR A 161 -6.69 5.52 -6.75
CA TYR A 161 -7.59 5.53 -5.61
C TYR A 161 -9.01 5.90 -6.06
N VAL A 162 -9.96 5.05 -5.68
CA VAL A 162 -11.35 5.12 -6.11
C VAL A 162 -12.30 4.70 -5.00
N LEU A 163 -13.56 5.07 -5.11
CA LEU A 163 -14.63 4.48 -4.32
C LEU A 163 -15.22 3.29 -5.09
N PHE A 164 -14.89 2.08 -4.65
CA PHE A 164 -15.65 0.88 -5.02
C PHE A 164 -17.04 0.94 -4.39
N TYR A 165 -18.06 0.48 -5.08
CA TYR A 165 -19.42 0.44 -4.53
C TYR A 165 -20.17 -0.84 -4.92
N SER A 166 -21.09 -1.25 -4.04
CA SER A 166 -21.97 -2.41 -4.28
C SER A 166 -23.06 -2.04 -5.26
N LYS A 167 -23.01 -2.54 -6.50
CA LYS A 167 -24.05 -2.29 -7.50
C LYS A 167 -25.41 -2.86 -7.08
N PRO A 168 -25.51 -4.07 -6.48
CA PRO A 168 -26.79 -4.58 -5.99
C PRO A 168 -27.42 -3.68 -4.91
N VAL A 169 -26.62 -3.15 -3.97
CA VAL A 169 -27.12 -2.24 -2.94
C VAL A 169 -27.61 -0.94 -3.58
N PHE A 170 -26.82 -0.34 -4.49
CA PHE A 170 -27.19 0.87 -5.19
C PHE A 170 -28.48 0.69 -5.99
N ALA A 171 -28.58 -0.40 -6.77
CA ALA A 171 -29.80 -0.70 -7.53
C ALA A 171 -31.04 -0.88 -6.66
N ARG A 172 -30.91 -1.61 -5.54
CA ARG A 172 -32.01 -1.80 -4.58
C ARG A 172 -32.50 -0.48 -3.97
N LEU A 173 -31.61 0.48 -3.78
CA LEU A 173 -31.92 1.78 -3.17
C LEU A 173 -32.18 2.88 -4.20
N GLY A 174 -32.23 2.58 -5.49
CA GLY A 174 -32.46 3.55 -6.56
C GLY A 174 -31.29 4.53 -6.76
N LEU A 175 -30.07 4.14 -6.33
CA LEU A 175 -28.89 4.97 -6.42
C LEU A 175 -28.10 4.71 -7.70
N SER A 176 -27.40 5.73 -8.18
CA SER A 176 -26.40 5.65 -9.24
C SER A 176 -25.04 6.14 -8.72
N ALA A 177 -23.95 5.75 -9.40
CA ALA A 177 -22.63 6.29 -9.07
C ALA A 177 -22.64 7.83 -9.17
N PRO A 178 -22.24 8.56 -8.12
CA PRO A 178 -22.29 10.01 -8.11
C PRO A 178 -21.28 10.63 -9.07
N THR A 179 -21.67 11.72 -9.73
CA THR A 179 -20.84 12.49 -10.67
C THR A 179 -20.29 13.78 -10.05
N ASP A 180 -20.87 14.20 -8.92
CA ASP A 180 -20.54 15.42 -8.18
C ASP A 180 -20.63 15.20 -6.66
N TRP A 181 -20.25 16.23 -5.91
CA TRP A 181 -20.18 16.16 -4.45
C TRP A 181 -21.55 15.99 -3.81
N ASP A 182 -22.56 16.71 -4.27
CA ASP A 182 -23.92 16.63 -3.72
C ASP A 182 -24.54 15.25 -3.95
N GLY A 183 -24.29 14.66 -5.10
CA GLY A 183 -24.67 13.27 -5.40
C GLY A 183 -23.98 12.26 -4.48
N LEU A 184 -22.70 12.48 -4.12
CA LEU A 184 -22.00 11.65 -3.15
C LEU A 184 -22.65 11.74 -1.76
N LEU A 185 -22.94 12.96 -1.29
CA LEU A 185 -23.61 13.19 -0.01
C LEU A 185 -25.01 12.56 0.01
N HIS A 186 -25.77 12.70 -1.08
CA HIS A 186 -27.07 12.06 -1.24
C HIS A 186 -26.98 10.53 -1.14
N CYS A 187 -26.01 9.92 -1.85
CA CYS A 187 -25.77 8.47 -1.74
C CYS A 187 -25.49 8.06 -0.29
N ALA A 188 -24.64 8.80 0.41
CA ALA A 188 -24.29 8.51 1.81
C ALA A 188 -25.51 8.61 2.74
N GLU A 189 -26.36 9.63 2.57
CA GLU A 189 -27.59 9.79 3.35
C GLU A 189 -28.59 8.65 3.11
N VAL A 190 -28.80 8.27 1.85
CA VAL A 190 -29.72 7.18 1.49
C VAL A 190 -29.21 5.85 2.06
N LEU A 191 -27.93 5.55 1.90
CA LEU A 191 -27.31 4.36 2.49
C LEU A 191 -27.51 4.32 4.02
N LYS A 192 -27.18 5.41 4.73
CA LYS A 192 -27.32 5.50 6.18
C LYS A 192 -28.75 5.30 6.64
N ARG A 193 -29.73 5.93 5.99
CA ARG A 193 -31.17 5.75 6.31
C ARG A 193 -31.63 4.29 6.13
N ASN A 194 -31.00 3.55 5.22
CA ASN A 194 -31.27 2.14 4.97
C ASN A 194 -30.36 1.18 5.75
N LYS A 195 -29.72 1.65 6.83
CA LYS A 195 -28.86 0.87 7.74
C LYS A 195 -27.65 0.23 7.03
N VAL A 196 -27.19 0.82 5.95
CA VAL A 196 -25.93 0.47 5.27
C VAL A 196 -24.91 1.54 5.66
N THR A 197 -23.75 1.13 6.16
CA THR A 197 -22.65 2.07 6.44
C THR A 197 -22.17 2.68 5.12
N PRO A 198 -22.25 4.01 4.93
CA PRO A 198 -21.89 4.63 3.65
C PRO A 198 -20.46 4.35 3.18
N PHE A 199 -19.48 4.55 4.06
CA PHE A 199 -18.07 4.50 3.70
C PHE A 199 -17.29 3.55 4.61
N LEU A 200 -16.42 2.75 4.02
CA LEU A 200 -15.37 2.08 4.76
C LEU A 200 -14.24 3.07 5.04
N ALA A 201 -13.83 3.15 6.30
CA ALA A 201 -12.62 3.81 6.77
C ALA A 201 -11.93 2.89 7.78
N SER A 202 -10.61 2.89 7.83
CA SER A 202 -9.84 2.03 8.72
C SER A 202 -8.53 2.70 9.15
N GLN A 203 -8.09 2.39 10.36
CA GLN A 203 -6.71 2.60 10.81
C GLN A 203 -6.01 1.27 11.13
N ALA A 204 -6.68 0.14 10.97
CA ALA A 204 -6.10 -1.17 11.21
C ALA A 204 -4.87 -1.39 10.30
N GLY A 205 -3.73 -1.75 10.89
CA GLY A 205 -2.47 -1.84 10.15
C GLY A 205 -1.77 -0.50 9.90
N GLY A 206 -2.34 0.62 10.36
CA GLY A 206 -1.77 1.97 10.35
C GLY A 206 -1.97 2.72 9.03
N TRP A 207 -1.36 2.29 7.95
CA TRP A 207 -1.32 3.00 6.66
C TRP A 207 -2.70 3.39 6.07
N PRO A 208 -3.82 2.65 6.27
CA PRO A 208 -5.10 3.06 5.71
C PRO A 208 -5.63 4.40 6.24
N ALA A 209 -5.15 4.85 7.41
CA ALA A 209 -5.54 6.14 7.96
C ALA A 209 -5.28 7.34 7.03
N ILE A 210 -4.34 7.21 6.07
CA ILE A 210 -4.04 8.30 5.12
C ILE A 210 -5.04 8.41 3.97
N GLU A 211 -5.83 7.37 3.68
CA GLU A 211 -6.64 7.31 2.45
C GLU A 211 -7.66 8.43 2.35
N TRP A 212 -8.44 8.65 3.42
CA TRP A 212 -9.42 9.72 3.42
C TRP A 212 -8.80 11.11 3.48
N PHE A 213 -7.69 11.29 4.19
CA PHE A 213 -6.98 12.56 4.21
C PHE A 213 -6.50 12.97 2.80
N GLN A 214 -5.74 12.09 2.14
CA GLN A 214 -5.21 12.39 0.80
C GLN A 214 -6.32 12.67 -0.22
N GLU A 215 -7.39 11.88 -0.18
CA GLU A 215 -8.51 12.07 -1.10
C GLU A 215 -9.23 13.39 -0.82
N LEU A 216 -9.61 13.67 0.41
CA LEU A 216 -10.34 14.90 0.73
C LEU A 216 -9.52 16.15 0.43
N VAL A 217 -8.23 16.18 0.81
CA VAL A 217 -7.36 17.33 0.45
C VAL A 217 -7.27 17.49 -1.06
N SER A 218 -7.08 16.42 -1.82
CA SER A 218 -6.97 16.47 -3.29
C SER A 218 -8.27 16.89 -3.98
N LYS A 219 -9.46 16.68 -3.32
CA LYS A 219 -10.77 17.08 -3.86
C LYS A 219 -11.19 18.47 -3.40
N VAL A 220 -10.61 18.98 -2.34
CA VAL A 220 -10.72 20.39 -1.96
C VAL A 220 -9.87 21.26 -2.90
N ASP A 221 -8.57 20.92 -3.03
CA ASP A 221 -7.62 21.63 -3.88
C ASP A 221 -6.46 20.71 -4.30
N PRO A 222 -6.39 20.25 -5.56
CA PRO A 222 -5.32 19.36 -6.03
C PRO A 222 -3.96 20.05 -6.14
N ASP A 223 -3.91 21.38 -6.38
CA ASP A 223 -2.66 22.14 -6.45
C ASP A 223 -2.09 22.36 -5.05
N PHE A 224 -2.96 22.62 -4.09
CA PHE A 224 -2.56 22.65 -2.68
C PHE A 224 -2.02 21.28 -2.24
N TYR A 225 -2.71 20.19 -2.57
CA TYR A 225 -2.24 18.84 -2.24
C TYR A 225 -0.81 18.61 -2.75
N ARG A 226 -0.53 18.98 -4.01
CA ARG A 226 0.79 18.82 -4.60
C ARG A 226 1.86 19.60 -3.85
N ARG A 227 1.58 20.85 -3.48
CA ARG A 227 2.49 21.70 -2.68
C ARG A 227 2.65 21.16 -1.25
N LEU A 228 1.57 20.69 -0.63
CA LEU A 228 1.60 20.12 0.72
C LEU A 228 2.55 18.93 0.82
N VAL A 229 2.41 17.98 -0.11
CA VAL A 229 3.24 16.76 -0.10
C VAL A 229 4.67 17.00 -0.55
N ALA A 230 4.96 18.16 -1.17
CA ALA A 230 6.31 18.61 -1.51
C ALA A 230 6.98 19.46 -0.39
N GLY A 231 6.26 19.73 0.71
CA GLY A 231 6.74 20.59 1.79
C GLY A 231 6.78 22.09 1.42
N GLU A 232 5.89 22.52 0.52
CA GLU A 232 5.75 23.87 0.01
C GLU A 232 4.46 24.56 0.48
N ALA A 233 3.66 23.89 1.31
CA ALA A 233 2.45 24.39 1.94
C ALA A 233 2.32 23.82 3.35
N SER A 234 1.52 24.47 4.20
CA SER A 234 1.33 24.07 5.61
C SER A 234 0.13 23.15 5.78
N TYR A 235 0.25 22.14 6.66
CA TYR A 235 -0.88 21.33 7.10
C TYR A 235 -1.95 22.16 7.83
N THR A 236 -1.61 23.35 8.30
CA THR A 236 -2.54 24.26 8.96
C THR A 236 -3.22 25.27 8.01
N ASP A 237 -2.97 25.18 6.70
CA ASP A 237 -3.63 26.02 5.69
C ASP A 237 -5.11 25.63 5.50
N GLU A 238 -5.91 26.56 4.94
CA GLU A 238 -7.37 26.40 4.80
C GLU A 238 -7.78 25.11 4.08
N PRO A 239 -7.17 24.69 2.94
CA PRO A 239 -7.64 23.48 2.26
C PRO A 239 -7.47 22.22 3.09
N ALA A 240 -6.40 22.11 3.91
CA ALA A 240 -6.21 20.97 4.82
C ALA A 240 -7.23 21.01 5.97
N ARG A 241 -7.49 22.19 6.56
CA ARG A 241 -8.55 22.34 7.57
C ARG A 241 -9.90 21.94 7.01
N ARG A 242 -10.24 22.44 5.82
CA ARG A 242 -11.51 22.10 5.15
C ARG A 242 -11.66 20.59 4.91
N ALA A 243 -10.61 19.92 4.50
CA ALA A 243 -10.62 18.46 4.30
C ALA A 243 -10.87 17.71 5.63
N MET A 244 -10.23 18.12 6.71
CA MET A 244 -10.42 17.52 8.03
C MET A 244 -11.82 17.79 8.61
N ASP A 245 -12.39 18.96 8.35
CA ASP A 245 -13.76 19.30 8.77
C ASP A 245 -14.79 18.43 8.04
N LEU A 246 -14.62 18.21 6.73
CA LEU A 246 -15.45 17.28 5.94
C LEU A 246 -15.35 15.85 6.48
N TRP A 247 -14.15 15.40 6.80
CA TRP A 247 -13.96 14.07 7.35
C TRP A 247 -14.60 13.92 8.73
N GLN A 248 -14.42 14.91 9.59
CA GLN A 248 -15.08 14.93 10.91
C GLN A 248 -16.61 14.93 10.79
N ASP A 249 -17.17 15.66 9.82
CA ASP A 249 -18.61 15.67 9.56
C ASP A 249 -19.11 14.27 9.14
N PHE A 250 -18.39 13.56 8.24
CA PHE A 250 -18.73 12.19 7.89
C PHE A 250 -18.71 11.24 9.08
N MET A 251 -17.74 11.39 9.98
CA MET A 251 -17.66 10.61 11.22
C MET A 251 -18.82 10.93 12.17
N ARG A 252 -19.13 12.23 12.38
CA ARG A 252 -20.25 12.66 13.24
C ARG A 252 -21.60 12.18 12.74
N LYS A 253 -21.80 12.12 11.44
CA LYS A 253 -23.02 11.57 10.81
C LYS A 253 -23.09 10.05 10.90
N GLY A 254 -22.03 9.41 11.41
CA GLY A 254 -21.93 7.95 11.48
C GLY A 254 -21.92 7.29 10.09
N TRP A 255 -21.29 7.93 9.12
CA TRP A 255 -21.18 7.46 7.76
C TRP A 255 -20.00 6.53 7.54
N MET A 256 -19.11 6.42 8.51
CA MET A 256 -17.90 5.62 8.42
C MET A 256 -17.96 4.37 9.29
N THR A 257 -17.22 3.33 8.91
CA THR A 257 -17.00 2.16 9.77
C THR A 257 -16.23 2.56 11.03
N PRO A 258 -16.27 1.75 12.11
CA PRO A 258 -15.37 1.94 13.24
C PRO A 258 -13.90 1.96 12.79
N PRO A 259 -13.03 2.74 13.48
CA PRO A 259 -11.63 2.91 13.06
C PRO A 259 -10.81 1.62 13.05
N ASP A 260 -11.16 0.65 13.88
CA ASP A 260 -10.54 -0.67 13.99
C ASP A 260 -11.10 -1.70 13.00
N PHE A 261 -11.99 -1.29 12.10
CA PHE A 261 -12.52 -2.19 11.07
C PHE A 261 -11.38 -2.73 10.21
N ASP A 262 -11.29 -4.05 10.11
CA ASP A 262 -10.28 -4.69 9.28
C ASP A 262 -10.58 -4.46 7.80
N GLN A 263 -9.74 -3.67 7.13
CA GLN A 263 -9.89 -3.29 5.72
C GLN A 263 -9.89 -4.51 4.77
N ALA A 264 -9.23 -5.60 5.14
CA ALA A 264 -9.24 -6.85 4.37
C ALA A 264 -10.66 -7.45 4.24
N ARG A 265 -11.56 -7.12 5.16
CA ARG A 265 -12.97 -7.52 5.10
C ARG A 265 -13.82 -6.64 4.17
N GLY A 266 -13.25 -5.58 3.59
CA GLY A 266 -13.97 -4.62 2.74
C GLY A 266 -14.74 -5.25 1.59
N PRO A 267 -14.15 -6.13 0.76
CA PRO A 267 -14.87 -6.82 -0.31
C PRO A 267 -16.05 -7.65 0.18
N GLY A 268 -15.90 -8.37 1.31
CA GLY A 268 -16.98 -9.11 1.95
C GLY A 268 -18.12 -8.20 2.40
N ALA A 269 -17.80 -7.10 3.07
CA ALA A 269 -18.76 -6.12 3.54
C ALA A 269 -19.56 -5.44 2.40
N LEU A 270 -18.91 -5.16 1.25
CA LEU A 270 -19.58 -4.69 0.04
C LEU A 270 -20.53 -5.75 -0.53
N LYS A 271 -20.11 -7.02 -0.56
CA LYS A 271 -20.94 -8.15 -1.04
C LYS A 271 -22.16 -8.39 -0.16
N GLU A 272 -21.98 -8.35 1.15
CA GLU A 272 -23.04 -8.51 2.14
C GLU A 272 -23.98 -7.29 2.19
N GLY A 273 -23.53 -6.15 1.65
CA GLY A 273 -24.28 -4.91 1.67
C GLY A 273 -24.32 -4.23 3.03
N THR A 274 -23.41 -4.55 3.94
CA THR A 274 -23.23 -3.88 5.25
C THR A 274 -22.49 -2.55 5.10
N VAL A 275 -21.64 -2.43 4.05
CA VAL A 275 -20.96 -1.20 3.61
C VAL A 275 -21.38 -0.90 2.17
N GLY A 276 -21.67 0.36 1.87
CA GLY A 276 -22.09 0.80 0.54
C GLY A 276 -20.93 1.13 -0.40
N MET A 277 -19.88 1.77 0.13
CA MET A 277 -18.73 2.27 -0.63
C MET A 277 -17.42 2.03 0.13
N PHE A 278 -16.35 1.68 -0.61
CA PHE A 278 -15.03 1.38 -0.08
C PHE A 278 -13.98 2.17 -0.84
N LEU A 279 -13.36 3.16 -0.16
CA LEU A 279 -12.24 3.93 -0.70
C LEU A 279 -10.97 3.09 -0.67
N HIS A 280 -10.40 2.78 -1.84
CA HIS A 280 -9.17 1.98 -1.92
C HIS A 280 -8.51 2.07 -3.30
N GLY A 281 -7.28 1.55 -3.41
CA GLY A 281 -6.58 1.44 -4.68
C GLY A 281 -7.19 0.38 -5.61
N THR A 282 -7.13 0.60 -6.93
CA THR A 282 -7.71 -0.33 -7.94
C THR A 282 -7.08 -1.71 -7.93
N TRP A 283 -5.88 -1.89 -7.37
CA TRP A 283 -5.27 -3.20 -7.11
C TRP A 283 -6.12 -4.11 -6.18
N GLN A 284 -7.16 -3.56 -5.53
CA GLN A 284 -8.14 -4.33 -4.78
C GLN A 284 -9.19 -5.03 -5.68
N ALA A 285 -9.18 -4.78 -6.99
CA ALA A 285 -10.15 -5.38 -7.91
C ALA A 285 -10.12 -6.92 -7.89
N SER A 286 -8.92 -7.52 -7.87
CA SER A 286 -8.77 -8.98 -7.69
C SER A 286 -9.35 -9.47 -6.36
N GLY A 287 -9.22 -8.71 -5.27
CA GLY A 287 -9.84 -9.01 -3.98
C GLY A 287 -11.36 -8.95 -4.04
N MET A 288 -11.95 -8.02 -4.81
CA MET A 288 -13.39 -7.99 -5.07
C MET A 288 -13.87 -9.25 -5.78
N SER A 289 -13.15 -9.67 -6.82
CA SER A 289 -13.45 -10.89 -7.58
C SER A 289 -13.28 -12.14 -6.72
N ALA A 290 -12.23 -12.23 -5.91
CA ALA A 290 -12.00 -13.34 -4.97
C ALA A 290 -13.13 -13.45 -3.92
N ALA A 291 -13.72 -12.33 -3.49
CA ALA A 291 -14.91 -12.33 -2.64
C ALA A 291 -16.20 -12.72 -3.38
N GLY A 292 -16.14 -12.95 -4.69
CA GLY A 292 -17.28 -13.34 -5.54
C GLY A 292 -18.11 -12.16 -6.05
N LEU A 293 -17.56 -10.94 -6.03
CA LEU A 293 -18.16 -9.76 -6.64
C LEU A 293 -17.72 -9.69 -8.12
N LYS A 294 -18.66 -9.80 -9.05
CA LYS A 294 -18.35 -9.73 -10.50
C LYS A 294 -18.13 -8.28 -10.94
N PRO A 295 -17.04 -7.98 -11.69
CA PRO A 295 -16.80 -6.64 -12.21
C PRO A 295 -17.97 -6.13 -13.06
N GLY A 296 -18.42 -4.91 -12.82
CA GLY A 296 -19.48 -4.25 -13.58
C GLY A 296 -20.91 -4.65 -13.21
N THR A 297 -21.15 -5.79 -12.57
CA THR A 297 -22.46 -6.23 -12.08
C THR A 297 -22.55 -6.35 -10.57
N GLY A 298 -21.58 -6.98 -9.92
CA GLY A 298 -21.47 -7.07 -8.45
C GLY A 298 -20.90 -5.81 -7.84
N TYR A 299 -19.91 -5.20 -8.47
CA TYR A 299 -19.35 -3.93 -8.05
C TYR A 299 -19.09 -2.98 -9.23
N GLY A 300 -19.02 -1.71 -8.92
CA GLY A 300 -18.50 -0.66 -9.77
C GLY A 300 -17.48 0.16 -9.00
N ALA A 301 -16.86 1.14 -9.65
CA ALA A 301 -16.01 2.12 -9.02
C ALA A 301 -16.13 3.47 -9.69
N PHE A 302 -15.90 4.54 -8.93
CA PHE A 302 -15.81 5.90 -9.42
C PHE A 302 -14.73 6.67 -8.64
N ILE A 303 -14.16 7.69 -9.29
CA ILE A 303 -13.20 8.59 -8.63
C ILE A 303 -13.98 9.57 -7.78
N LEU A 304 -13.54 9.78 -6.53
CA LEU A 304 -14.18 10.73 -5.60
C LEU A 304 -14.37 12.09 -6.28
N PRO A 305 -15.61 12.65 -6.28
CA PRO A 305 -15.87 13.95 -6.89
C PRO A 305 -15.13 15.09 -6.19
N THR A 306 -14.86 16.17 -6.91
CA THR A 306 -14.33 17.42 -6.33
C THR A 306 -15.39 18.08 -5.45
N VAL A 307 -14.95 18.72 -4.35
CA VAL A 307 -15.85 19.37 -3.38
C VAL A 307 -16.60 20.55 -4.00
N ARG A 308 -15.97 21.24 -4.96
CA ARG A 308 -16.60 22.33 -5.74
C ARG A 308 -16.48 22.00 -7.21
N ALA A 309 -17.50 22.36 -8.00
CA ALA A 309 -17.53 22.11 -9.45
C ALA A 309 -16.39 22.85 -10.19
N SER A 310 -15.93 23.98 -9.65
CA SER A 310 -14.80 24.77 -10.20
C SER A 310 -13.43 24.17 -9.89
N THR A 311 -13.32 23.22 -8.97
CA THR A 311 -12.05 22.59 -8.60
C THR A 311 -11.54 21.71 -9.77
N PRO A 312 -10.27 21.82 -10.17
CA PRO A 312 -9.69 20.95 -11.19
C PRO A 312 -9.82 19.47 -10.81
N LYS A 313 -10.17 18.64 -11.78
CA LYS A 313 -10.36 17.20 -11.55
C LYS A 313 -9.03 16.51 -11.39
N SER A 314 -8.90 15.69 -10.36
CA SER A 314 -7.69 14.92 -10.04
C SER A 314 -8.01 13.46 -9.75
N VAL A 315 -6.98 12.63 -9.71
CA VAL A 315 -7.00 11.25 -9.23
C VAL A 315 -5.69 10.96 -8.49
N ILE A 316 -5.77 10.34 -7.33
CA ILE A 316 -4.58 9.83 -6.66
C ILE A 316 -4.13 8.55 -7.37
N ALA A 317 -2.85 8.50 -7.74
CA ALA A 317 -2.24 7.36 -8.43
C ALA A 317 -1.01 6.86 -7.67
N GLU A 318 -0.76 5.57 -7.77
CA GLU A 318 0.42 4.93 -7.24
C GLU A 318 1.00 3.90 -8.22
N SER A 319 2.26 3.56 -8.01
CA SER A 319 2.92 2.42 -8.62
C SER A 319 3.88 1.80 -7.62
N GLY A 320 3.78 0.49 -7.41
CA GLY A 320 4.90 -0.27 -6.88
C GLY A 320 6.04 -0.33 -7.89
N VAL A 321 7.23 -0.68 -7.44
CA VAL A 321 8.40 -0.83 -8.31
C VAL A 321 9.13 -2.15 -8.05
N PHE A 322 9.78 -2.69 -9.07
CA PHE A 322 10.90 -3.60 -8.90
C PHE A 322 12.18 -2.79 -8.72
N ALA A 323 12.92 -3.11 -7.66
CA ALA A 323 14.28 -2.66 -7.45
C ALA A 323 15.22 -3.89 -7.43
N VAL A 324 16.46 -3.70 -7.85
CA VAL A 324 17.49 -4.75 -7.89
C VAL A 324 18.57 -4.42 -6.87
N PRO A 325 18.75 -5.23 -5.82
CA PRO A 325 19.89 -5.09 -4.93
C PRO A 325 21.20 -5.33 -5.67
N SER A 326 22.18 -4.46 -5.47
CA SER A 326 23.47 -4.52 -6.17
C SER A 326 24.32 -5.74 -5.78
N ARG A 327 24.00 -6.36 -4.64
CA ARG A 327 24.68 -7.58 -4.13
C ARG A 327 23.79 -8.83 -4.21
N ALA A 328 22.75 -8.79 -5.05
CA ALA A 328 21.90 -9.95 -5.29
C ALA A 328 22.75 -11.13 -5.78
N SER A 329 22.47 -12.33 -5.27
CA SER A 329 23.22 -13.53 -5.61
C SER A 329 23.04 -13.95 -7.07
N SER A 330 21.88 -13.64 -7.69
CA SER A 330 21.57 -13.88 -9.09
C SER A 330 21.37 -12.55 -9.85
N HIS A 331 22.32 -11.61 -9.68
CA HIS A 331 22.21 -10.24 -10.19
C HIS A 331 21.92 -10.17 -11.69
N ASP A 332 22.63 -10.94 -12.52
CA ASP A 332 22.45 -10.94 -13.98
C ASP A 332 21.05 -11.45 -14.38
N ALA A 333 20.57 -12.49 -13.70
CA ALA A 333 19.21 -13.01 -13.90
C ALA A 333 18.14 -11.98 -13.46
N ALA A 334 18.37 -11.27 -12.33
CA ALA A 334 17.49 -10.19 -11.89
C ALA A 334 17.45 -9.04 -12.92
N MET A 335 18.60 -8.65 -13.46
CA MET A 335 18.71 -7.63 -14.51
C MET A 335 18.03 -8.06 -15.82
N ALA A 336 18.12 -9.34 -16.20
CA ALA A 336 17.39 -9.88 -17.34
C ALA A 336 15.88 -9.78 -17.12
N ASN A 337 15.38 -10.23 -15.96
CA ASN A 337 13.96 -10.18 -15.62
C ASN A 337 13.41 -8.75 -15.52
N VAL A 338 14.13 -7.83 -14.87
CA VAL A 338 13.74 -6.40 -14.85
C VAL A 338 13.79 -5.80 -16.26
N GLY A 339 14.74 -6.26 -17.11
CA GLY A 339 14.85 -5.83 -18.51
C GLY A 339 13.75 -6.35 -19.43
N ALA A 340 12.95 -7.34 -18.99
CA ALA A 340 11.80 -7.91 -19.72
C ALA A 340 10.44 -7.66 -19.01
N TRP A 341 10.43 -7.10 -17.79
CA TRP A 341 9.22 -6.94 -16.97
C TRP A 341 8.08 -6.18 -17.66
N LEU A 342 8.40 -5.11 -18.39
CA LEU A 342 7.40 -4.33 -19.12
C LEU A 342 7.08 -4.87 -20.51
N ASP A 343 7.55 -6.08 -20.88
CA ASP A 343 7.09 -6.73 -22.11
C ASP A 343 5.56 -6.89 -22.08
N PRO A 344 4.84 -6.61 -23.18
CA PRO A 344 3.38 -6.71 -23.22
C PRO A 344 2.83 -8.08 -22.82
N SER A 345 3.53 -9.19 -23.09
CA SER A 345 3.10 -10.54 -22.70
C SER A 345 3.16 -10.74 -21.18
N VAL A 346 4.23 -10.29 -20.55
CA VAL A 346 4.43 -10.34 -19.10
C VAL A 346 3.40 -9.43 -18.39
N GLN A 347 3.30 -8.21 -18.87
CA GLN A 347 2.38 -7.21 -18.28
C GLN A 347 0.91 -7.58 -18.46
N ARG A 348 0.54 -8.29 -19.53
CA ARG A 348 -0.81 -8.82 -19.71
C ARG A 348 -1.15 -9.79 -18.56
N VAL A 349 -0.29 -10.82 -18.36
CA VAL A 349 -0.51 -11.82 -17.31
C VAL A 349 -0.54 -11.17 -15.92
N TRP A 350 0.35 -10.22 -15.65
CA TRP A 350 0.40 -9.53 -14.38
C TRP A 350 -0.83 -8.64 -14.13
N SER A 351 -1.23 -7.82 -15.12
CA SER A 351 -2.38 -6.93 -14.97
C SER A 351 -3.71 -7.69 -14.93
N ASP A 352 -3.83 -8.78 -15.68
CA ASP A 352 -5.02 -9.64 -15.62
C ASP A 352 -5.14 -10.36 -14.27
N PHE A 353 -4.02 -10.78 -13.66
CA PHE A 353 -4.01 -11.33 -12.30
C PHE A 353 -4.42 -10.30 -11.25
N LEU A 354 -3.90 -9.09 -11.32
CA LEU A 354 -4.29 -7.99 -10.42
C LEU A 354 -5.69 -7.46 -10.72
N GLU A 355 -6.22 -7.74 -11.90
CA GLU A 355 -7.41 -7.09 -12.44
C GLU A 355 -7.28 -5.56 -12.48
N ASP A 356 -6.05 -5.05 -12.63
CA ASP A 356 -5.71 -3.63 -12.55
C ASP A 356 -5.00 -3.13 -13.81
N SER A 357 -4.65 -1.84 -13.81
CA SER A 357 -3.94 -1.22 -14.92
C SER A 357 -2.48 -1.69 -14.99
N SER A 358 -2.03 -1.98 -16.18
CA SER A 358 -0.62 -2.29 -16.45
C SER A 358 0.26 -1.05 -16.32
N ALA A 359 1.49 -1.23 -15.85
CA ALA A 359 2.55 -0.21 -15.94
C ALA A 359 2.95 0.09 -17.40
N ASN A 360 2.72 -0.87 -18.30
CA ASN A 360 2.90 -0.67 -19.73
C ASN A 360 1.61 -0.09 -20.35
N PRO A 361 1.61 1.18 -20.80
CA PRO A 361 0.42 1.86 -21.32
C PRO A 361 -0.13 1.25 -22.62
N THR A 362 0.62 0.38 -23.29
CA THR A 362 0.14 -0.34 -24.49
C THR A 362 -0.72 -1.55 -24.14
N VAL A 363 -0.71 -2.00 -22.88
CA VAL A 363 -1.53 -3.12 -22.37
C VAL A 363 -2.80 -2.58 -21.73
N ARG A 364 -3.95 -2.92 -22.29
CA ARG A 364 -5.26 -2.49 -21.77
C ARG A 364 -5.67 -3.34 -20.58
N ALA A 365 -6.30 -2.73 -19.59
CA ALA A 365 -6.88 -3.44 -18.44
C ALA A 365 -8.00 -4.40 -18.90
N GLY A 366 -7.93 -5.65 -18.46
CA GLY A 366 -8.96 -6.66 -18.74
C GLY A 366 -10.24 -6.44 -17.93
N ASN A 367 -10.14 -5.92 -16.71
CA ASN A 367 -11.28 -5.62 -15.85
C ASN A 367 -12.09 -4.42 -16.39
N PRO A 368 -13.40 -4.58 -16.70
CA PRO A 368 -14.22 -3.52 -17.31
C PRO A 368 -14.43 -2.30 -16.41
N VAL A 369 -14.37 -2.47 -15.07
CA VAL A 369 -14.46 -1.37 -14.09
C VAL A 369 -13.20 -0.52 -14.19
N VAL A 370 -12.02 -1.13 -14.14
CA VAL A 370 -10.74 -0.41 -14.28
C VAL A 370 -10.61 0.24 -15.65
N ALA A 371 -10.97 -0.46 -16.72
CA ALA A 371 -11.01 0.11 -18.06
C ALA A 371 -11.98 1.32 -18.16
N GLY A 372 -13.09 1.28 -17.43
CA GLY A 372 -14.02 2.41 -17.28
C GLY A 372 -13.39 3.63 -16.63
N LEU A 373 -12.64 3.40 -15.53
CA LEU A 373 -11.89 4.45 -14.82
C LEU A 373 -10.81 5.09 -15.70
N GLN A 374 -10.04 4.28 -16.44
CA GLN A 374 -9.05 4.81 -17.39
C GLN A 374 -9.69 5.73 -18.46
N ARG A 375 -10.88 5.35 -18.97
CA ARG A 375 -11.64 6.21 -19.89
C ARG A 375 -12.13 7.49 -19.22
N ASP A 376 -12.57 7.42 -17.95
CA ASP A 376 -12.99 8.60 -17.19
C ASP A 376 -11.82 9.55 -16.96
N ILE A 377 -10.64 9.03 -16.55
CA ILE A 377 -9.42 9.81 -16.36
C ILE A 377 -9.04 10.56 -17.63
N ALA A 378 -9.03 9.86 -18.77
CA ALA A 378 -8.68 10.45 -20.06
C ALA A 378 -9.71 11.48 -20.51
N ARG A 379 -11.02 11.16 -20.48
CA ARG A 379 -12.13 12.03 -20.90
C ARG A 379 -12.18 13.33 -20.10
N ASN A 380 -12.03 13.23 -18.79
CA ASN A 380 -12.10 14.35 -17.86
C ASN A 380 -10.75 15.06 -17.66
N ARG A 381 -9.68 14.62 -18.34
CA ARG A 381 -8.31 15.17 -18.23
C ARG A 381 -7.89 15.29 -16.77
N ARG A 382 -8.16 14.25 -15.97
CA ARG A 382 -7.82 14.27 -14.54
C ARG A 382 -6.31 14.32 -14.35
N THR A 383 -5.84 15.24 -13.49
CA THR A 383 -4.45 15.30 -13.09
C THR A 383 -4.14 14.13 -12.14
N ALA A 384 -3.18 13.28 -12.52
CA ALA A 384 -2.67 12.26 -11.63
C ALA A 384 -1.81 12.90 -10.52
N LEU A 385 -2.11 12.60 -9.27
CA LEU A 385 -1.39 13.05 -8.09
C LEU A 385 -0.75 11.84 -7.43
N VAL A 386 0.49 11.97 -6.98
CA VAL A 386 1.20 10.88 -6.30
C VAL A 386 0.53 10.61 -4.96
N ARG A 387 0.36 9.33 -4.62
CA ARG A 387 -0.20 8.91 -3.33
C ARG A 387 0.63 9.50 -2.18
N TYR A 388 -0.05 9.88 -1.11
CA TYR A 388 0.55 10.52 0.06
C TYR A 388 1.74 9.73 0.64
N TRP A 389 1.62 8.39 0.66
CA TRP A 389 2.65 7.48 1.14
C TRP A 389 4.00 7.59 0.41
N GLU A 390 3.99 7.86 -0.89
CA GLU A 390 5.17 8.01 -1.74
C GLU A 390 5.62 9.46 -1.89
N ALA A 391 4.72 10.41 -1.64
CA ALA A 391 4.91 11.80 -2.03
C ALA A 391 5.72 12.64 -1.03
N SER A 392 6.06 12.10 0.14
CA SER A 392 6.77 12.82 1.21
C SER A 392 7.78 11.92 1.94
N PRO A 393 8.71 12.47 2.73
CA PRO A 393 9.69 11.70 3.49
C PRO A 393 9.04 10.61 4.36
N PRO A 394 9.60 9.39 4.41
CA PRO A 394 8.96 8.24 5.10
C PRO A 394 8.67 8.46 6.59
N SER A 395 9.55 9.14 7.32
CA SER A 395 9.35 9.46 8.74
C SER A 395 8.19 10.43 8.96
N LEU A 396 8.06 11.45 8.08
CA LEU A 396 6.92 12.35 8.07
C LEU A 396 5.60 11.57 7.87
N ILE A 397 5.57 10.70 6.86
CA ILE A 397 4.37 9.91 6.55
C ILE A 397 4.00 8.99 7.70
N GLN A 398 4.97 8.28 8.28
CA GLN A 398 4.71 7.37 9.41
C GLN A 398 4.11 8.12 10.60
N GLY A 399 4.67 9.27 10.96
CA GLY A 399 4.15 10.09 12.06
C GLY A 399 2.75 10.65 11.76
N ASN A 400 2.54 11.15 10.54
CA ASN A 400 1.23 11.67 10.14
C ASN A 400 0.15 10.57 10.07
N THR A 401 0.52 9.36 9.67
CA THR A 401 -0.37 8.19 9.70
C THR A 401 -0.86 7.92 11.14
N ASN A 402 0.04 7.98 12.13
CA ASN A 402 -0.32 7.79 13.54
C ASN A 402 -1.25 8.90 14.04
N ASP A 403 -1.00 10.17 13.68
CA ASP A 403 -1.86 11.29 14.08
C ASP A 403 -3.26 11.21 13.44
N LEU A 404 -3.34 10.82 12.16
CA LEU A 404 -4.62 10.61 11.48
C LEU A 404 -5.38 9.42 12.07
N GLY A 405 -4.68 8.34 12.44
CA GLY A 405 -5.27 7.22 13.20
C GLY A 405 -5.85 7.67 14.55
N GLY A 406 -5.10 8.49 15.29
CA GLY A 406 -5.59 9.09 16.55
C GLY A 406 -6.80 9.99 16.35
N PHE A 407 -6.85 10.75 15.25
CA PHE A 407 -8.02 11.54 14.86
C PHE A 407 -9.23 10.64 14.57
N MET A 408 -9.07 9.61 13.79
CA MET A 408 -10.14 8.64 13.49
C MET A 408 -10.69 7.98 14.75
N ALA A 409 -9.82 7.70 15.72
CA ALA A 409 -10.20 7.13 17.03
C ALA A 409 -10.84 8.16 17.99
N GLY A 410 -11.02 9.42 17.57
CA GLY A 410 -11.58 10.48 18.41
C GLY A 410 -10.65 10.99 19.51
N GLN A 411 -9.35 10.65 19.47
CA GLN A 411 -8.36 11.04 20.48
C GLN A 411 -7.88 12.49 20.32
N THR A 412 -8.01 13.04 19.12
CA THR A 412 -7.57 14.40 18.80
C THR A 412 -8.58 15.14 17.93
N SER A 413 -8.60 16.48 18.03
CA SER A 413 -9.40 17.32 17.14
C SER A 413 -8.71 17.52 15.79
N PRO A 414 -9.42 17.89 14.70
CA PRO A 414 -8.82 18.29 13.43
C PRO A 414 -7.66 19.27 13.58
N ALA A 415 -7.88 20.35 14.34
CA ALA A 415 -6.87 21.39 14.54
C ALA A 415 -5.61 20.86 15.26
N THR A 416 -5.78 20.02 16.29
CA THR A 416 -4.65 19.41 16.99
C THR A 416 -3.88 18.45 16.11
N THR A 417 -4.57 17.64 15.33
CA THR A 417 -3.96 16.71 14.37
C THR A 417 -3.13 17.46 13.33
N LEU A 418 -3.72 18.46 12.68
CA LEU A 418 -3.01 19.25 11.65
C LEU A 418 -1.79 20.01 12.21
N ARG A 419 -1.88 20.55 13.43
CA ARG A 419 -0.75 21.21 14.07
C ARG A 419 0.41 20.23 14.32
N ARG A 420 0.15 19.02 14.83
CA ARG A 420 1.17 17.97 15.03
C ARG A 420 1.82 17.55 13.71
N MET A 421 1.00 17.41 12.66
CA MET A 421 1.49 17.09 11.33
C MET A 421 2.37 18.21 10.78
N GLU A 422 2.02 19.49 11.02
CA GLU A 422 2.81 20.65 10.62
C GLU A 422 4.15 20.73 11.35
N GLU A 423 4.16 20.62 12.68
CA GLU A 423 5.38 20.62 13.51
C GLU A 423 6.36 19.54 13.02
N ARG A 424 5.85 18.35 12.72
CA ARG A 424 6.64 17.25 12.15
C ARG A 424 7.12 17.57 10.73
N ALA A 425 6.28 18.14 9.88
CA ALA A 425 6.64 18.46 8.52
C ALA A 425 7.82 19.45 8.47
N GLN A 426 7.80 20.48 9.31
CA GLN A 426 8.91 21.45 9.39
C GLN A 426 10.24 20.76 9.73
N SER A 427 10.25 19.87 10.72
CA SER A 427 11.46 19.16 11.14
C SER A 427 11.94 18.13 10.09
N GLU A 428 11.03 17.34 9.54
CA GLU A 428 11.36 16.26 8.63
C GLU A 428 11.80 16.76 7.24
N TRP A 429 11.17 17.81 6.73
CA TRP A 429 11.61 18.46 5.50
C TRP A 429 12.97 19.12 5.65
N ALA A 430 13.23 19.77 6.79
CA ALA A 430 14.54 20.33 7.07
C ALA A 430 15.62 19.24 7.17
N ALA A 431 15.32 18.11 7.80
CA ALA A 431 16.22 16.96 7.88
C ALA A 431 16.48 16.36 6.50
N TRP A 432 15.42 16.15 5.70
CA TRP A 432 15.54 15.60 4.34
C TRP A 432 16.42 16.45 3.45
N LYS A 433 16.18 17.79 3.44
CA LYS A 433 16.97 18.74 2.64
C LYS A 433 18.45 18.81 3.06
N ARG A 434 18.75 18.72 4.38
CA ARG A 434 20.15 18.65 4.84
C ARG A 434 20.87 17.38 4.36
N ASP A 435 20.17 16.27 4.34
CA ASP A 435 20.71 14.98 3.92
C ASP A 435 20.88 14.87 2.39
N GLU A 436 20.24 15.75 1.61
CA GLU A 436 20.37 15.81 0.15
C GLU A 436 21.46 16.79 -0.32
N ALA A 437 21.82 17.77 0.54
CA ALA A 437 22.88 18.74 0.27
C ALA A 437 24.28 18.13 0.41
#